data_7ae1d6e6dd6e48ba275e9aedd86a2768
#
_entry.id   7ae1d6e6dd6e48ba275e9aedd86a2768
#
_cell.length_a   1.000
_cell.length_b   1.000
_cell.length_c   1.000
_cell.angle_alpha   90.00
_cell.angle_beta   90.00
_cell.angle_gamma   90.00
#
_symmetry.space_group_name_H-M   'P 1'
#
loop_
_entity.id
_entity.type
_entity.pdbx_description
1 polymer ?
#
loop_
_entity_poly.entity_id
_entity_poly.type
_entity_poly.pdbx_seq_one_letter_code
_entity_poly.pdbx_strand_id
1 'polypeptide(L)'
;MSNSGFTFRRVREEMIENLLEMGIKDFRVLDAMAQIPRHIFIDEALRSRAYENRSITIGYQQTISQPYIVAKMTELLIAHTSGRGYIFKDILELGSGCGYQSAVLSHFSEEVSSIERIKPLVTKSRENLSELKIFNVVVKHGDGYQDWGTKKKY
;
A
#
# COMPACT_ATOMS: atom_id res chain seq x y z
N MET A 1 -1.53 -8.21 -28.47
CA MET A 1 -0.59 -8.47 -27.38
C MET A 1 -0.21 -7.14 -26.75
N SER A 2 -0.43 -6.99 -25.49
CA SER A 2 -0.83 -5.73 -24.87
C SER A 2 0.28 -4.68 -24.69
N ASN A 3 0.07 -3.55 -25.32
CA ASN A 3 0.79 -2.29 -25.10
C ASN A 3 0.54 -1.70 -23.68
N SER A 4 -0.32 -2.34 -22.89
CA SER A 4 -0.78 -1.84 -21.57
C SER A 4 0.30 -1.86 -20.47
N GLY A 5 1.15 -2.86 -20.47
CA GLY A 5 2.22 -2.96 -19.47
C GLY A 5 3.28 -1.87 -19.58
N PHE A 6 3.59 -1.45 -20.78
CA PHE A 6 4.54 -0.35 -21.05
C PHE A 6 3.97 0.99 -20.63
N THR A 7 2.67 1.20 -20.81
CA THR A 7 1.96 2.43 -20.42
C THR A 7 1.93 2.59 -18.90
N PHE A 8 1.58 1.53 -18.13
CA PHE A 8 1.52 1.61 -16.67
C PHE A 8 2.90 1.76 -16.01
N ARG A 9 3.95 1.22 -16.59
CA ARG A 9 5.31 1.43 -16.11
C ARG A 9 5.70 2.91 -16.19
N ARG A 10 5.51 3.54 -17.35
CA ARG A 10 5.84 4.95 -17.56
C ARG A 10 5.08 5.87 -16.60
N VAL A 11 3.76 5.73 -16.48
CA VAL A 11 2.96 6.60 -15.59
C VAL A 11 3.28 6.36 -14.11
N ARG A 12 3.78 5.17 -13.75
CA ARG A 12 4.28 4.90 -12.41
C ARG A 12 5.61 5.62 -12.16
N GLU A 13 6.52 5.62 -13.11
CA GLU A 13 7.78 6.37 -13.05
C GLU A 13 7.48 7.88 -12.90
N GLU A 14 6.57 8.43 -13.69
CA GLU A 14 6.10 9.82 -13.57
C GLU A 14 5.49 10.13 -12.19
N MET A 15 4.73 9.18 -11.60
CA MET A 15 4.23 9.32 -10.22
C MET A 15 5.38 9.43 -9.21
N ILE A 16 6.43 8.63 -9.33
CA ILE A 16 7.59 8.68 -8.43
C ILE A 16 8.33 10.03 -8.56
N GLU A 17 8.53 10.53 -9.77
CA GLU A 17 9.13 11.84 -10.01
C GLU A 17 8.30 12.96 -9.34
N ASN A 18 6.98 12.93 -9.52
CA ASN A 18 6.07 13.88 -8.88
C ASN A 18 6.15 13.82 -7.34
N LEU A 19 6.24 12.61 -6.75
CA LEU A 19 6.39 12.47 -5.30
C LEU A 19 7.69 13.08 -4.78
N LEU A 20 8.79 12.92 -5.52
CA LEU A 20 10.08 13.55 -5.22
C LEU A 20 9.97 15.07 -5.27
N GLU A 21 9.35 15.64 -6.32
CA GLU A 21 9.10 17.07 -6.46
C GLU A 21 8.22 17.63 -5.34
N MET A 22 7.25 16.85 -4.86
CA MET A 22 6.38 17.18 -3.73
C MET A 22 7.09 17.10 -2.36
N GLY A 23 8.35 16.70 -2.33
CA GLY A 23 9.17 16.71 -1.13
C GLY A 23 9.23 15.40 -0.35
N ILE A 24 8.88 14.27 -0.95
CA ILE A 24 9.22 12.95 -0.41
C ILE A 24 10.72 12.72 -0.63
N LYS A 25 11.49 12.56 0.44
CA LYS A 25 12.96 12.53 0.41
C LYS A 25 13.56 11.16 0.63
N ASP A 26 12.82 10.25 1.26
CA ASP A 26 13.32 8.91 1.56
C ASP A 26 13.19 8.02 0.32
N PHE A 27 14.32 7.74 -0.32
CA PHE A 27 14.37 6.91 -1.52
C PHE A 27 13.91 5.47 -1.28
N ARG A 28 13.94 4.96 -0.03
CA ARG A 28 13.41 3.63 0.29
C ARG A 28 11.91 3.57 0.06
N VAL A 29 11.19 4.66 0.38
CA VAL A 29 9.75 4.78 0.15
C VAL A 29 9.45 4.83 -1.35
N LEU A 30 10.20 5.66 -2.08
CA LEU A 30 10.04 5.80 -3.53
C LEU A 30 10.32 4.47 -4.24
N ASP A 31 11.37 3.76 -3.85
CA ASP A 31 11.73 2.44 -4.38
C ASP A 31 10.63 1.40 -4.11
N ALA A 32 10.09 1.36 -2.89
CA ALA A 32 8.99 0.45 -2.54
C ALA A 32 7.75 0.73 -3.40
N MET A 33 7.36 2.00 -3.54
CA MET A 33 6.20 2.38 -4.35
C MET A 33 6.43 2.16 -5.86
N ALA A 34 7.66 2.31 -6.34
CA ALA A 34 8.02 2.03 -7.73
C ALA A 34 7.88 0.54 -8.09
N GLN A 35 8.04 -0.35 -7.12
CA GLN A 35 7.92 -1.79 -7.33
C GLN A 35 6.47 -2.28 -7.31
N ILE A 36 5.56 -1.56 -6.65
CA ILE A 36 4.17 -2.01 -6.48
C ILE A 36 3.27 -1.41 -7.57
N PRO A 37 2.63 -2.27 -8.40
CA PRO A 37 1.74 -1.82 -9.47
C PRO A 37 0.39 -1.38 -8.89
N ARG A 38 0.27 -0.10 -8.53
CA ARG A 38 -0.90 0.48 -7.88
C ARG A 38 -2.22 0.21 -8.61
N HIS A 39 -2.20 0.11 -9.94
CA HIS A 39 -3.39 -0.16 -10.76
C HIS A 39 -4.04 -1.53 -10.49
N ILE A 40 -3.30 -2.50 -9.93
CA ILE A 40 -3.85 -3.80 -9.50
C ILE A 40 -4.88 -3.63 -8.37
N PHE A 41 -4.70 -2.64 -7.51
CA PHE A 41 -5.56 -2.37 -6.34
C PHE A 41 -6.82 -1.57 -6.67
N ILE A 42 -7.03 -1.21 -7.93
CA ILE A 42 -8.10 -0.34 -8.41
C ILE A 42 -8.94 -1.08 -9.44
N ASP A 43 -10.25 -0.83 -9.42
CA ASP A 43 -11.18 -1.43 -10.38
C ASP A 43 -10.81 -1.06 -11.82
N GLU A 44 -10.98 -2.00 -12.73
CA GLU A 44 -10.52 -1.90 -14.12
C GLU A 44 -10.94 -0.60 -14.80
N ALA A 45 -12.19 -0.16 -14.59
CA ALA A 45 -12.71 1.08 -15.17
C ALA A 45 -11.96 2.35 -14.73
N LEU A 46 -11.22 2.30 -13.61
CA LEU A 46 -10.50 3.43 -13.03
C LEU A 46 -8.96 3.28 -13.11
N ARG A 47 -8.46 2.17 -13.66
CA ARG A 47 -7.02 1.86 -13.70
C ARG A 47 -6.19 2.90 -14.45
N SER A 48 -6.74 3.54 -15.46
CA SER A 48 -6.05 4.61 -16.21
C SER A 48 -5.65 5.79 -15.33
N ARG A 49 -6.35 5.99 -14.21
CA ARG A 49 -6.13 7.08 -13.24
C ARG A 49 -5.33 6.66 -12.01
N ALA A 50 -4.89 5.41 -11.97
CA ALA A 50 -4.28 4.80 -10.78
C ALA A 50 -3.06 5.57 -10.23
N TYR A 51 -2.35 6.26 -11.09
CA TYR A 51 -1.10 6.95 -10.76
C TYR A 51 -1.24 8.47 -10.63
N GLU A 52 -2.48 9.00 -10.80
CA GLU A 52 -2.78 10.40 -10.46
C GLU A 52 -2.63 10.61 -8.94
N ASN A 53 -2.11 11.77 -8.53
CA ASN A 53 -1.97 12.08 -7.10
C ASN A 53 -3.31 12.50 -6.47
N ARG A 54 -4.23 11.57 -6.42
CA ARG A 54 -5.58 11.71 -5.84
C ARG A 54 -6.08 10.41 -5.23
N SER A 55 -7.05 10.51 -4.34
CA SER A 55 -7.80 9.36 -3.86
C SER A 55 -8.77 8.86 -4.94
N ILE A 56 -8.98 7.54 -5.00
CA ILE A 56 -9.86 6.88 -5.96
C ILE A 56 -10.77 5.94 -5.19
N THR A 57 -12.05 5.88 -5.55
CA THR A 57 -13.01 4.97 -4.91
C THR A 57 -12.62 3.50 -5.15
N ILE A 58 -12.77 2.69 -4.11
CA ILE A 58 -12.59 1.23 -4.14
C ILE A 58 -13.88 0.48 -3.77
N GLY A 59 -15.01 1.20 -3.79
CA GLY A 59 -16.30 0.70 -3.35
C GLY A 59 -16.54 0.91 -1.84
N TYR A 60 -17.74 0.56 -1.39
CA TYR A 60 -18.15 0.60 0.02
C TYR A 60 -17.93 1.98 0.70
N GLN A 61 -18.03 3.08 -0.06
CA GLN A 61 -17.73 4.44 0.39
C GLN A 61 -16.28 4.60 0.94
N GLN A 62 -15.37 3.75 0.47
CA GLN A 62 -13.95 3.82 0.80
C GLN A 62 -13.13 4.22 -0.42
N THR A 63 -11.92 4.68 -0.16
CA THR A 63 -10.97 5.08 -1.20
C THR A 63 -9.59 4.50 -0.94
N ILE A 64 -8.84 4.27 -2.01
CA ILE A 64 -7.39 4.16 -1.92
C ILE A 64 -6.83 5.57 -1.74
N SER A 65 -5.98 5.78 -0.73
CA SER A 65 -5.36 7.07 -0.45
C SER A 65 -4.53 7.55 -1.64
N GLN A 66 -4.45 8.86 -1.83
CA GLN A 66 -3.58 9.43 -2.88
C GLN A 66 -2.11 9.02 -2.68
N PRO A 67 -1.33 8.86 -3.76
CA PRO A 67 0.07 8.42 -3.66
C PRO A 67 0.91 9.21 -2.67
N TYR A 68 0.78 10.53 -2.65
CA TYR A 68 1.51 11.39 -1.71
C TYR A 68 1.23 11.05 -0.24
N ILE A 69 -0.02 10.77 0.12
CA ILE A 69 -0.38 10.42 1.51
C ILE A 69 0.26 9.08 1.90
N VAL A 70 0.19 8.08 1.02
CA VAL A 70 0.85 6.77 1.24
C VAL A 70 2.36 6.95 1.44
N ALA A 71 3.00 7.70 0.54
CA ALA A 71 4.43 7.99 0.63
C ALA A 71 4.79 8.73 1.93
N LYS A 72 4.03 9.77 2.27
CA LYS A 72 4.30 10.59 3.46
C LYS A 72 4.11 9.84 4.77
N MET A 73 3.05 9.06 4.89
CA MET A 73 2.82 8.22 6.08
C MET A 73 3.95 7.19 6.24
N THR A 74 4.37 6.54 5.16
CA THR A 74 5.46 5.58 5.19
C THR A 74 6.79 6.26 5.52
N GLU A 75 7.09 7.42 4.91
CA GLU A 75 8.30 8.21 5.19
C GLU A 75 8.38 8.60 6.67
N LEU A 76 7.27 9.06 7.27
CA LEU A 76 7.22 9.41 8.69
C LEU A 76 7.42 8.18 9.59
N LEU A 77 6.85 7.04 9.23
CA LEU A 77 7.03 5.79 9.98
C LEU A 77 8.51 5.37 10.05
N ILE A 78 9.23 5.49 8.93
CA ILE A 78 10.63 5.06 8.85
C ILE A 78 11.65 6.18 9.11
N ALA A 79 11.22 7.39 9.44
CA ALA A 79 12.07 8.60 9.52
C ALA A 79 13.28 8.47 10.45
N HIS A 80 13.18 7.66 11.52
CA HIS A 80 14.25 7.47 12.49
C HIS A 80 14.94 6.12 12.39
N THR A 81 14.77 5.43 11.25
CA THR A 81 15.37 4.13 11.00
C THR A 81 16.47 4.23 9.96
N SER A 82 17.42 3.31 10.01
CA SER A 82 18.50 3.19 9.03
C SER A 82 18.50 1.81 8.39
N GLY A 83 19.14 1.70 7.23
CA GLY A 83 19.22 0.44 6.50
C GLY A 83 18.14 0.28 5.42
N ARG A 84 18.22 -0.85 4.70
CA ARG A 84 17.28 -1.26 3.66
C ARG A 84 16.65 -2.61 4.03
N GLY A 85 15.50 -2.91 3.44
CA GLY A 85 14.77 -4.15 3.69
C GLY A 85 13.95 -4.07 4.98
N TYR A 86 13.82 -5.19 5.69
CA TYR A 86 13.01 -5.25 6.89
C TYR A 86 13.68 -4.54 8.06
N ILE A 87 13.14 -3.39 8.41
CA ILE A 87 13.58 -2.53 9.52
C ILE A 87 12.68 -2.65 10.75
N PHE A 88 11.48 -3.21 10.56
CA PHE A 88 10.56 -3.58 11.62
C PHE A 88 10.35 -5.10 11.64
N LYS A 89 10.14 -5.65 12.81
CA LYS A 89 9.69 -7.03 12.94
C LYS A 89 8.22 -7.14 12.61
N ASP A 90 7.42 -6.27 13.19
CA ASP A 90 5.98 -6.26 13.07
C ASP A 90 5.48 -4.83 12.85
N ILE A 91 4.55 -4.64 11.91
CA ILE A 91 3.78 -3.41 11.72
C ILE A 91 2.30 -3.73 11.87
N LEU A 92 1.57 -2.88 12.60
CA LEU A 92 0.11 -2.91 12.63
C LEU A 92 -0.46 -1.78 11.77
N GLU A 93 -1.33 -2.15 10.83
CA GLU A 93 -2.11 -1.21 10.02
C GLU A 93 -3.59 -1.30 10.37
N LEU A 94 -4.23 -0.16 10.53
CA LEU A 94 -5.68 -0.06 10.73
C LEU A 94 -6.34 0.48 9.47
N GLY A 95 -7.19 -0.36 8.84
CA GLY A 95 -7.87 -0.03 7.60
C GLY A 95 -7.06 -0.42 6.35
N SER A 96 -7.01 -1.72 6.01
CA SER A 96 -6.30 -2.18 4.80
C SER A 96 -6.90 -1.68 3.50
N GLY A 97 -8.21 -1.40 3.48
CA GLY A 97 -8.93 -1.07 2.27
C GLY A 97 -8.69 -2.11 1.16
N CYS A 98 -8.11 -1.69 0.04
CA CYS A 98 -7.71 -2.59 -1.05
C CYS A 98 -6.36 -3.28 -0.85
N GLY A 99 -5.60 -2.95 0.21
CA GLY A 99 -4.29 -3.54 0.52
C GLY A 99 -3.08 -2.82 -0.07
N TYR A 100 -3.23 -1.64 -0.67
CA TYR A 100 -2.10 -0.93 -1.29
C TYR A 100 -1.08 -0.42 -0.26
N GLN A 101 -1.53 0.23 0.82
CA GLN A 101 -0.64 0.67 1.90
C GLN A 101 0.03 -0.53 2.56
N SER A 102 -0.72 -1.62 2.80
CA SER A 102 -0.16 -2.89 3.32
C SER A 102 0.97 -3.42 2.44
N ALA A 103 0.78 -3.38 1.11
CA ALA A 103 1.80 -3.79 0.14
C ALA A 103 3.06 -2.91 0.21
N VAL A 104 2.91 -1.60 0.39
CA VAL A 104 4.06 -0.69 0.58
C VAL A 104 4.78 -1.01 1.88
N LEU A 105 4.04 -1.18 2.98
CA LEU A 105 4.59 -1.50 4.30
C LEU A 105 5.32 -2.86 4.34
N SER A 106 4.92 -3.81 3.50
CA SER A 106 5.56 -5.14 3.40
C SER A 106 7.04 -5.10 3.03
N HIS A 107 7.50 -4.01 2.43
CA HIS A 107 8.93 -3.80 2.13
C HIS A 107 9.78 -3.46 3.36
N PHE A 108 9.15 -3.06 4.46
CA PHE A 108 9.82 -2.54 5.65
C PHE A 108 9.67 -3.43 6.88
N SER A 109 8.86 -4.48 6.82
CA SER A 109 8.56 -5.33 7.98
C SER A 109 8.63 -6.82 7.63
N GLU A 110 9.08 -7.64 8.57
CA GLU A 110 8.99 -9.09 8.45
C GLU A 110 7.54 -9.55 8.38
N GLU A 111 6.63 -8.90 9.14
CA GLU A 111 5.19 -9.15 9.10
C GLU A 111 4.42 -7.82 9.18
N VAL A 112 3.41 -7.66 8.34
CA VAL A 112 2.40 -6.61 8.43
C VAL A 112 1.07 -7.24 8.83
N SER A 113 0.56 -6.84 9.99
CA SER A 113 -0.78 -7.19 10.46
C SER A 113 -1.74 -6.05 10.09
N SER A 114 -2.75 -6.32 9.27
CA SER A 114 -3.71 -5.30 8.85
C SER A 114 -5.14 -5.66 9.25
N ILE A 115 -5.89 -4.70 9.80
CA ILE A 115 -7.28 -4.88 10.20
C ILE A 115 -8.18 -4.09 9.26
N GLU A 116 -9.26 -4.73 8.79
CA GLU A 116 -10.28 -4.10 7.96
C GLU A 116 -11.68 -4.47 8.45
N ARG A 117 -12.52 -3.47 8.69
CA ARG A 117 -13.88 -3.65 9.19
C ARG A 117 -14.88 -4.06 8.11
N ILE A 118 -14.58 -3.82 6.84
CA ILE A 118 -15.45 -4.09 5.71
C ILE A 118 -15.05 -5.43 5.09
N LYS A 119 -15.82 -6.47 5.41
CA LYS A 119 -15.52 -7.87 5.01
C LYS A 119 -15.23 -8.05 3.51
N PRO A 120 -15.97 -7.46 2.54
CA PRO A 120 -15.62 -7.54 1.13
C PRO A 120 -14.25 -6.94 0.79
N LEU A 121 -13.82 -5.87 1.48
CA LEU A 121 -12.49 -5.29 1.29
C LEU A 121 -11.39 -6.19 1.85
N VAL A 122 -11.65 -6.94 2.93
CA VAL A 122 -10.72 -7.99 3.41
C VAL A 122 -10.44 -9.01 2.32
N THR A 123 -11.49 -9.49 1.63
CA THR A 123 -11.34 -10.44 0.52
C THR A 123 -10.55 -9.82 -0.61
N LYS A 124 -10.95 -8.63 -1.07
CA LYS A 124 -10.27 -7.90 -2.16
C LYS A 124 -8.80 -7.63 -1.85
N SER A 125 -8.46 -7.18 -0.64
CA SER A 125 -7.08 -6.94 -0.26
C SER A 125 -6.22 -8.21 -0.27
N ARG A 126 -6.76 -9.32 0.22
CA ARG A 126 -6.07 -10.62 0.18
C ARG A 126 -5.83 -11.10 -1.25
N GLU A 127 -6.80 -10.94 -2.14
CA GLU A 127 -6.68 -11.29 -3.56
C GLU A 127 -5.59 -10.46 -4.23
N ASN A 128 -5.61 -9.14 -4.06
CA ASN A 128 -4.61 -8.23 -4.62
C ASN A 128 -3.19 -8.56 -4.13
N LEU A 129 -3.02 -8.79 -2.83
CA LEU A 129 -1.74 -9.15 -2.23
C LEU A 129 -1.23 -10.51 -2.74
N SER A 130 -2.12 -11.49 -2.88
CA SER A 130 -1.80 -12.82 -3.42
C SER A 130 -1.38 -12.75 -4.88
N GLU A 131 -2.07 -11.95 -5.71
CA GLU A 131 -1.71 -11.72 -7.12
C GLU A 131 -0.27 -11.20 -7.25
N LEU A 132 0.14 -10.32 -6.33
CA LEU A 132 1.50 -9.77 -6.28
C LEU A 132 2.51 -10.63 -5.52
N LYS A 133 2.10 -11.80 -5.03
CA LYS A 133 2.94 -12.72 -4.23
C LYS A 133 3.53 -12.06 -2.98
N ILE A 134 2.76 -11.17 -2.35
CA ILE A 134 3.11 -10.55 -1.08
C ILE A 134 2.52 -11.41 0.04
N PHE A 135 3.37 -12.19 0.73
CA PHE A 135 2.95 -13.19 1.71
C PHE A 135 3.22 -12.80 3.17
N ASN A 136 3.95 -11.73 3.40
CA ASN A 136 4.25 -11.21 4.73
C ASN A 136 3.20 -10.18 5.23
N VAL A 137 2.02 -10.15 4.61
CA VAL A 137 0.87 -9.33 5.03
C VAL A 137 -0.28 -10.24 5.44
N VAL A 138 -0.75 -10.07 6.67
CA VAL A 138 -1.92 -10.78 7.21
C VAL A 138 -3.06 -9.79 7.37
N VAL A 139 -4.11 -9.91 6.54
CA VAL A 139 -5.31 -9.07 6.64
C VAL A 139 -6.39 -9.80 7.43
N LYS A 140 -6.92 -9.15 8.47
CA LYS A 140 -7.94 -9.70 9.36
C LYS A 140 -9.20 -8.84 9.33
N HIS A 141 -10.36 -9.50 9.31
CA HIS A 141 -11.64 -8.81 9.49
C HIS A 141 -11.81 -8.44 10.96
N GLY A 142 -12.03 -7.17 11.26
CA GLY A 142 -12.26 -6.72 12.63
C GLY A 142 -12.35 -5.20 12.72
N ASP A 143 -12.69 -4.73 13.91
CA ASP A 143 -12.68 -3.31 14.26
C ASP A 143 -11.31 -2.96 14.86
N GLY A 144 -10.67 -1.93 14.33
CA GLY A 144 -9.37 -1.46 14.83
C GLY A 144 -9.38 -0.91 16.26
N TYR A 145 -10.55 -0.63 16.84
CA TYR A 145 -10.70 -0.30 18.26
C TYR A 145 -10.65 -1.53 19.16
N GLN A 146 -10.81 -2.73 18.61
CA GLN A 146 -10.72 -3.98 19.35
C GLN A 146 -9.28 -4.51 19.24
N ASP A 147 -8.83 -5.19 20.28
CA ASP A 147 -7.52 -5.81 20.30
C ASP A 147 -7.36 -6.73 19.07
N TRP A 148 -6.18 -6.70 18.44
CA TRP A 148 -5.80 -7.63 17.36
C TRP A 148 -5.95 -9.10 17.79
N GLY A 149 -6.14 -9.34 19.09
CA GLY A 149 -6.31 -10.67 19.66
C GLY A 149 -4.98 -11.43 19.82
N THR A 150 -3.87 -10.72 19.77
CA THR A 150 -2.54 -11.26 20.08
C THR A 150 -1.89 -10.43 21.17
N LYS A 151 -0.99 -11.05 21.95
CA LYS A 151 -0.16 -10.34 22.93
C LYS A 151 1.03 -9.58 22.28
N LYS A 152 1.01 -9.41 20.95
CA LYS A 152 2.05 -8.66 20.23
C LYS A 152 1.99 -7.18 20.65
N LYS A 153 3.16 -6.61 20.89
CA LYS A 153 3.35 -5.15 21.03
C LYS A 153 3.89 -4.64 19.70
N TYR A 154 3.24 -3.63 19.17
CA TYR A 154 3.61 -2.96 17.93
C TYR A 154 4.32 -1.65 18.21
#